data_69c2cbb935028f3c5feb7e613f2e3015
#
_entry.id   69c2cbb935028f3c5feb7e613f2e3015
#
_cell.length_a   1.000
_cell.length_b   1.000
_cell.length_c   1.000
_cell.angle_alpha   90.00
_cell.angle_beta   90.00
_cell.angle_gamma   90.00
#
_symmetry.space_group_name_H-M   'P 1'
#
loop_
_entity.id
_entity.type
_entity.pdbx_description
1 polymer ?
#
loop_
_entity_poly.entity_id
_entity_poly.type
_entity_poly.pdbx_seq_one_letter_code
_entity_poly.pdbx_strand_id
1 'polypeptide(L)'
;MKSLFIIQVFLSIFLVPQIGYSQSIHDLARTGSVLSMEQHLKKTPNDLNALSEQGITPFILACYRGNNAVAKLLMEKGADVGYCTTEGTAIFGLIFKDNLEILNYILEKGYSPNDTCQFSQFGSPLNFAMSLRRYSVISMLLKYGAKTDNLNLQGQNLKDLLLFYKDEQLTKLFEAYEK
;
A
#
# COMPACT_ATOMS: atom_id res chain seq x y z
N MET A 1 27.45 53.60 -17.57
CA MET A 1 27.34 53.31 -16.12
C MET A 1 25.97 52.78 -15.69
N LYS A 2 24.91 52.83 -16.50
CA LYS A 2 23.57 52.31 -16.14
C LYS A 2 23.37 50.80 -16.43
N SER A 3 24.26 50.20 -17.26
CA SER A 3 24.11 48.80 -17.70
C SER A 3 24.71 47.78 -16.72
N LEU A 4 25.71 48.17 -15.91
CA LEU A 4 26.31 47.26 -14.94
C LEU A 4 25.47 47.08 -13.66
N PHE A 5 24.62 48.03 -13.33
CA PHE A 5 23.78 47.95 -12.12
C PHE A 5 22.61 46.98 -12.26
N ILE A 6 22.12 46.78 -13.47
CA ILE A 6 21.00 45.86 -13.76
C ILE A 6 21.44 44.40 -13.70
N ILE A 7 22.69 44.08 -14.08
CA ILE A 7 23.24 42.73 -14.02
C ILE A 7 23.47 42.26 -12.59
N GLN A 8 23.85 43.14 -11.70
CA GLN A 8 24.09 42.81 -10.28
C GLN A 8 22.80 42.55 -9.51
N VAL A 9 21.68 43.15 -9.90
CA VAL A 9 20.37 42.91 -9.26
C VAL A 9 19.77 41.57 -9.72
N PHE A 10 20.03 41.13 -10.95
CA PHE A 10 19.57 39.83 -11.41
C PHE A 10 20.39 38.65 -10.83
N LEU A 11 21.65 38.85 -10.45
CA LEU A 11 22.45 37.78 -9.83
C LEU A 11 22.12 37.56 -8.35
N SER A 12 21.56 38.53 -7.67
CA SER A 12 21.18 38.42 -6.24
C SER A 12 19.82 37.74 -5.99
N ILE A 13 19.02 37.60 -7.03
CA ILE A 13 17.70 36.92 -6.94
C ILE A 13 17.83 35.39 -6.99
N PHE A 14 18.98 34.83 -7.44
CA PHE A 14 19.23 33.41 -7.50
C PHE A 14 19.86 32.79 -6.23
N LEU A 15 20.18 33.60 -5.24
CA LEU A 15 20.70 33.13 -3.95
C LEU A 15 19.69 33.27 -2.80
N VAL A 16 18.42 33.03 -3.06
CA VAL A 16 17.53 32.69 -1.97
C VAL A 16 17.92 31.27 -1.57
N PRO A 17 18.44 31.03 -0.34
CA PRO A 17 18.61 29.67 0.11
C PRO A 17 17.24 29.01 -0.03
N GLN A 18 17.14 28.03 -0.90
CA GLN A 18 16.02 27.11 -0.90
C GLN A 18 16.03 26.56 0.52
N ILE A 19 15.23 27.14 1.40
CA ILE A 19 14.90 26.51 2.67
C ILE A 19 14.21 25.24 2.23
N GLY A 20 15.01 24.19 2.04
CA GLY A 20 14.52 22.89 1.69
C GLY A 20 13.63 22.47 2.85
N TYR A 21 12.33 22.61 2.69
CA TYR A 21 11.39 21.86 3.52
C TYR A 21 11.82 20.41 3.38
N SER A 22 12.47 19.89 4.41
CA SER A 22 12.79 18.47 4.48
C SER A 22 11.46 17.74 4.37
N GLN A 23 11.21 17.12 3.23
CA GLN A 23 10.00 16.31 3.05
C GLN A 23 10.00 15.25 4.14
N SER A 24 8.88 15.10 4.82
CA SER A 24 8.70 14.02 5.77
C SER A 24 8.79 12.67 5.04
N ILE A 25 9.12 11.61 5.77
CA ILE A 25 9.14 10.26 5.18
C ILE A 25 7.76 9.90 4.59
N HIS A 26 6.68 10.40 5.17
CA HIS A 26 5.32 10.18 4.68
C HIS A 26 5.04 10.93 3.37
N ASP A 27 5.61 12.13 3.17
CA ASP A 27 5.51 12.82 1.88
C ASP A 27 6.31 12.09 0.82
N LEU A 28 7.49 11.59 1.17
CA LEU A 28 8.31 10.76 0.28
C LEU A 28 7.62 9.43 -0.05
N ALA A 29 6.95 8.80 0.90
CA ALA A 29 6.16 7.60 0.66
C ALA A 29 4.99 7.87 -0.30
N ARG A 30 4.39 9.06 -0.19
CA ARG A 30 3.24 9.46 -1.00
C ARG A 30 3.60 9.75 -2.45
N THR A 31 4.68 10.51 -2.69
CA THR A 31 5.01 11.05 -4.02
C THR A 31 6.51 11.17 -4.29
N GLY A 32 7.36 10.75 -3.35
CA GLY A 32 8.81 10.84 -3.50
C GLY A 32 9.39 9.81 -4.46
N SER A 33 10.64 10.03 -4.85
CA SER A 33 11.42 9.06 -5.62
C SER A 33 12.15 8.07 -4.70
N VAL A 34 12.59 6.95 -5.27
CA VAL A 34 13.46 5.97 -4.59
C VAL A 34 14.70 6.67 -4.03
N LEU A 35 15.34 7.50 -4.84
CA LEU A 35 16.56 8.22 -4.43
C LEU A 35 16.31 9.13 -3.23
N SER A 36 15.22 9.92 -3.24
CA SER A 36 14.89 10.82 -2.13
C SER A 36 14.57 10.04 -0.85
N MET A 37 13.86 8.91 -0.97
CA MET A 37 13.57 8.01 0.15
C MET A 37 14.85 7.39 0.72
N GLU A 38 15.77 6.91 -0.12
CA GLU A 38 17.06 6.38 0.32
C GLU A 38 17.91 7.43 1.04
N GLN A 39 17.97 8.65 0.50
CA GLN A 39 18.69 9.76 1.12
C GLN A 39 18.12 10.13 2.50
N HIS A 40 16.79 10.09 2.64
CA HIS A 40 16.11 10.33 3.90
C HIS A 40 16.46 9.24 4.93
N LEU A 41 16.26 7.96 4.57
CA LEU A 41 16.53 6.81 5.43
C LEU A 41 18.02 6.68 5.81
N LYS A 42 18.94 7.16 4.95
CA LYS A 42 20.35 7.23 5.30
C LYS A 42 20.64 8.22 6.43
N LYS A 43 19.88 9.32 6.51
CA LYS A 43 20.02 10.35 7.56
C LYS A 43 19.23 9.98 8.81
N THR A 44 18.04 9.43 8.64
CA THR A 44 17.07 9.11 9.70
C THR A 44 16.56 7.68 9.55
N PRO A 45 17.40 6.64 9.82
CA PRO A 45 17.00 5.24 9.62
C PRO A 45 15.83 4.82 10.51
N ASN A 46 15.65 5.47 11.66
CA ASN A 46 14.57 5.17 12.59
C ASN A 46 13.18 5.57 12.06
N ASP A 47 13.13 6.38 10.99
CA ASP A 47 11.86 6.81 10.38
C ASP A 47 11.21 5.70 9.54
N LEU A 48 11.91 4.59 9.27
CA LEU A 48 11.43 3.53 8.37
C LEU A 48 9.99 3.08 8.67
N ASN A 49 9.64 2.98 9.96
CA ASN A 49 8.31 2.59 10.43
C ASN A 49 7.64 3.72 11.25
N ALA A 50 8.05 4.97 11.06
CA ALA A 50 7.48 6.10 11.77
C ALA A 50 5.99 6.22 11.47
N LEU A 51 5.20 6.48 12.50
CA LEU A 51 3.75 6.67 12.33
C LEU A 51 3.42 8.11 11.99
N SER A 52 2.52 8.29 11.02
CA SER A 52 1.87 9.58 10.77
C SER A 52 0.91 9.92 11.92
N GLU A 53 0.37 11.14 11.92
CA GLU A 53 -0.70 11.55 12.86
C GLU A 53 -1.94 10.63 12.78
N GLN A 54 -2.16 9.97 11.63
CA GLN A 54 -3.24 9.01 11.43
C GLN A 54 -2.83 7.56 11.78
N GLY A 55 -1.65 7.33 12.37
CA GLY A 55 -1.16 6.01 12.72
C GLY A 55 -0.76 5.13 11.53
N ILE A 56 -0.40 5.73 10.38
CA ILE A 56 -0.06 5.01 9.15
C ILE A 56 1.45 5.01 8.96
N THR A 57 2.04 3.84 8.61
CA THR A 57 3.45 3.73 8.27
C THR A 57 3.76 4.24 6.86
N PRO A 58 5.03 4.60 6.55
CA PRO A 58 5.44 4.97 5.19
C PRO A 58 5.13 3.87 4.17
N PHE A 59 5.31 2.59 4.54
CA PHE A 59 5.03 1.46 3.66
C PHE A 59 3.54 1.38 3.29
N ILE A 60 2.64 1.41 4.26
CA ILE A 60 1.19 1.42 4.02
C ILE A 60 0.80 2.59 3.11
N LEU A 61 1.36 3.77 3.38
CA LEU A 61 1.06 4.96 2.60
C LEU A 61 1.54 4.85 1.15
N ALA A 62 2.75 4.31 0.92
CA ALA A 62 3.28 4.07 -0.42
C ALA A 62 2.38 3.08 -1.21
N CYS A 63 1.95 1.98 -0.56
CA CYS A 63 1.02 1.02 -1.14
C CYS A 63 -0.32 1.67 -1.51
N TYR A 64 -0.88 2.44 -0.59
CA TYR A 64 -2.17 3.11 -0.79
C TYR A 64 -2.12 4.19 -1.87
N ARG A 65 -0.96 4.84 -2.06
CA ARG A 65 -0.74 5.87 -3.09
C ARG A 65 -0.30 5.32 -4.43
N GLY A 66 0.06 4.03 -4.50
CA GLY A 66 0.55 3.40 -5.71
C GLY A 66 2.00 3.78 -6.04
N ASN A 67 2.76 4.26 -5.05
CA ASN A 67 4.19 4.51 -5.20
C ASN A 67 4.96 3.19 -5.07
N ASN A 68 4.80 2.32 -6.07
CA ASN A 68 5.29 0.95 -6.06
C ASN A 68 6.81 0.86 -5.89
N ALA A 69 7.56 1.76 -6.51
CA ALA A 69 9.01 1.76 -6.41
C ALA A 69 9.48 2.05 -4.98
N VAL A 70 8.84 3.01 -4.30
CA VAL A 70 9.13 3.33 -2.90
C VAL A 70 8.62 2.23 -1.97
N ALA A 71 7.45 1.63 -2.25
CA ALA A 71 6.96 0.50 -1.45
C ALA A 71 7.94 -0.69 -1.47
N LYS A 72 8.46 -1.07 -2.64
CA LYS A 72 9.50 -2.11 -2.77
C LYS A 72 10.75 -1.77 -1.99
N LEU A 73 11.27 -0.54 -2.15
CA LEU A 73 12.43 -0.08 -1.40
C LEU A 73 12.22 -0.18 0.11
N LEU A 74 11.09 0.32 0.63
CA LEU A 74 10.80 0.28 2.06
C LEU A 74 10.76 -1.16 2.58
N MET A 75 10.17 -2.09 1.83
CA MET A 75 10.15 -3.50 2.16
C MET A 75 11.56 -4.12 2.17
N GLU A 76 12.40 -3.79 1.18
CA GLU A 76 13.80 -4.22 1.12
C GLU A 76 14.65 -3.68 2.27
N LYS A 77 14.30 -2.51 2.81
CA LYS A 77 14.91 -1.92 4.01
C LYS A 77 14.38 -2.49 5.32
N GLY A 78 13.41 -3.41 5.28
CA GLY A 78 12.86 -4.06 6.45
C GLY A 78 11.66 -3.33 7.09
N ALA A 79 10.90 -2.58 6.30
CA ALA A 79 9.65 -2.00 6.78
C ALA A 79 8.69 -3.09 7.28
N ASP A 80 7.96 -2.77 8.35
CA ASP A 80 6.93 -3.66 8.89
C ASP A 80 5.71 -3.72 7.95
N VAL A 81 5.69 -4.76 7.11
CA VAL A 81 4.61 -5.01 6.15
C VAL A 81 3.32 -5.43 6.84
N GLY A 82 3.44 -6.08 8.00
CA GLY A 82 2.31 -6.60 8.78
C GLY A 82 1.73 -5.60 9.78
N TYR A 83 2.19 -4.34 9.78
CA TYR A 83 1.68 -3.34 10.71
C TYR A 83 0.17 -3.17 10.57
N CYS A 84 -0.55 -3.42 11.68
CA CYS A 84 -2.02 -3.38 11.72
C CYS A 84 -2.51 -2.01 12.16
N THR A 85 -3.30 -1.37 11.31
CA THR A 85 -4.01 -0.12 11.60
C THR A 85 -5.50 -0.38 11.81
N THR A 86 -6.26 0.64 12.15
CA THR A 86 -7.74 0.58 12.15
C THR A 86 -8.33 0.28 10.76
N GLU A 87 -7.55 0.56 9.71
CA GLU A 87 -7.92 0.31 8.32
C GLU A 87 -7.29 -0.99 7.77
N GLY A 88 -6.81 -1.86 8.65
CA GLY A 88 -6.13 -3.09 8.29
C GLY A 88 -4.63 -2.89 8.01
N THR A 89 -4.02 -3.90 7.39
CA THR A 89 -2.62 -3.83 6.92
C THR A 89 -2.53 -3.26 5.51
N ALA A 90 -1.30 -3.17 4.98
CA ALA A 90 -1.04 -2.75 3.60
C ALA A 90 -1.80 -3.57 2.55
N ILE A 91 -2.07 -4.86 2.81
CA ILE A 91 -2.82 -5.75 1.90
C ILE A 91 -4.18 -5.15 1.55
N PHE A 92 -4.91 -4.61 2.51
CA PHE A 92 -6.22 -4.02 2.26
C PHE A 92 -6.15 -2.79 1.34
N GLY A 93 -5.12 -1.95 1.53
CA GLY A 93 -4.85 -0.83 0.62
C GLY A 93 -4.54 -1.28 -0.80
N LEU A 94 -3.76 -2.34 -0.96
CA LEU A 94 -3.42 -2.92 -2.26
C LEU A 94 -4.65 -3.50 -2.97
N ILE A 95 -5.52 -4.20 -2.25
CA ILE A 95 -6.80 -4.73 -2.76
C ILE A 95 -7.72 -3.58 -3.20
N PHE A 96 -7.86 -2.56 -2.37
CA PHE A 96 -8.68 -1.38 -2.69
C PHE A 96 -8.23 -0.71 -3.99
N LYS A 97 -6.91 -0.57 -4.17
CA LYS A 97 -6.28 0.06 -5.34
C LYS A 97 -6.16 -0.86 -6.55
N ASP A 98 -6.49 -2.16 -6.42
CA ASP A 98 -6.24 -3.17 -7.44
C ASP A 98 -4.75 -3.25 -7.85
N ASN A 99 -3.87 -3.06 -6.88
CA ASN A 99 -2.42 -3.01 -7.10
C ASN A 99 -1.82 -4.42 -7.09
N LEU A 100 -1.99 -5.12 -8.20
CA LEU A 100 -1.50 -6.49 -8.38
C LEU A 100 0.02 -6.60 -8.29
N GLU A 101 0.76 -5.55 -8.73
CA GLU A 101 2.22 -5.57 -8.74
C GLU A 101 2.80 -5.73 -7.33
N ILE A 102 2.40 -4.87 -6.40
CA ILE A 102 2.92 -4.93 -5.03
C ILE A 102 2.28 -6.05 -4.25
N LEU A 103 1.01 -6.36 -4.49
CA LEU A 103 0.35 -7.50 -3.86
C LEU A 103 1.09 -8.81 -4.20
N ASN A 104 1.39 -9.06 -5.48
CA ASN A 104 2.17 -10.22 -5.89
C ASN A 104 3.56 -10.22 -5.24
N TYR A 105 4.23 -9.07 -5.24
CA TYR A 105 5.57 -8.94 -4.66
C TYR A 105 5.61 -9.30 -3.17
N ILE A 106 4.67 -8.84 -2.35
CA ILE A 106 4.64 -9.18 -0.92
C ILE A 106 4.29 -10.65 -0.69
N LEU A 107 3.36 -11.22 -1.48
CA LEU A 107 2.98 -12.62 -1.39
C LEU A 107 4.13 -13.56 -1.82
N GLU A 108 4.88 -13.23 -2.86
CA GLU A 108 6.12 -13.94 -3.27
C GLU A 108 7.19 -13.92 -2.19
N LYS A 109 7.25 -12.87 -1.38
CA LYS A 109 8.15 -12.76 -0.22
C LYS A 109 7.68 -13.53 1.01
N GLY A 110 6.56 -14.24 0.91
CA GLY A 110 6.04 -15.12 1.96
C GLY A 110 5.06 -14.46 2.93
N TYR A 111 4.58 -13.26 2.63
CA TYR A 111 3.52 -12.68 3.44
C TYR A 111 2.21 -13.44 3.23
N SER A 112 1.53 -13.72 4.35
CA SER A 112 0.30 -14.51 4.33
C SER A 112 -0.86 -13.75 3.69
N PRO A 113 -1.61 -14.36 2.75
CA PRO A 113 -2.86 -13.79 2.27
C PRO A 113 -3.98 -13.87 3.32
N ASN A 114 -3.72 -14.56 4.44
CA ASN A 114 -4.65 -14.77 5.56
C ASN A 114 -4.28 -13.85 6.71
N ASP A 115 -4.33 -12.56 6.45
CA ASP A 115 -4.05 -11.54 7.46
C ASP A 115 -5.03 -11.64 8.62
N THR A 116 -4.50 -11.56 9.84
CA THR A 116 -5.30 -11.58 11.07
C THR A 116 -5.72 -10.19 11.52
N CYS A 117 -5.15 -9.15 10.95
CA CYS A 117 -5.60 -7.77 11.14
C CYS A 117 -6.93 -7.58 10.39
N GLN A 118 -7.98 -7.46 11.13
CA GLN A 118 -9.32 -7.33 10.56
C GLN A 118 -9.58 -5.90 10.07
N PHE A 119 -10.08 -5.80 8.85
CA PHE A 119 -10.50 -4.55 8.26
C PHE A 119 -12.02 -4.42 8.28
N SER A 120 -12.53 -3.51 9.14
CA SER A 120 -13.96 -3.20 9.17
C SER A 120 -14.85 -4.46 9.23
N GLN A 121 -15.99 -4.42 8.57
CA GLN A 121 -16.95 -5.52 8.49
C GLN A 121 -16.55 -6.68 7.54
N PHE A 122 -15.46 -6.52 6.78
CA PHE A 122 -15.08 -7.50 5.77
C PHE A 122 -14.27 -8.68 6.33
N GLY A 123 -13.56 -8.47 7.44
CA GLY A 123 -12.75 -9.50 8.08
C GLY A 123 -11.47 -9.81 7.30
N SER A 124 -11.50 -10.80 6.40
CA SER A 124 -10.32 -11.25 5.67
C SER A 124 -10.03 -10.47 4.38
N PRO A 125 -8.76 -10.45 3.90
CA PRO A 125 -8.42 -9.89 2.59
C PRO A 125 -9.24 -10.46 1.44
N LEU A 126 -9.52 -11.78 1.46
CA LEU A 126 -10.33 -12.43 0.43
C LEU A 126 -11.77 -11.90 0.43
N ASN A 127 -12.41 -11.80 1.60
CA ASN A 127 -13.77 -11.27 1.70
C ASN A 127 -13.83 -9.81 1.24
N PHE A 128 -12.81 -9.02 1.57
CA PHE A 128 -12.71 -7.63 1.10
C PHE A 128 -12.56 -7.55 -0.42
N ALA A 129 -11.70 -8.40 -1.02
CA ALA A 129 -11.54 -8.45 -2.47
C ALA A 129 -12.85 -8.86 -3.19
N MET A 130 -13.61 -9.81 -2.60
CA MET A 130 -14.92 -10.23 -3.11
C MET A 130 -15.95 -9.09 -3.08
N SER A 131 -16.01 -8.33 -1.99
CA SER A 131 -16.92 -7.19 -1.85
C SER A 131 -16.69 -6.10 -2.91
N LEU A 132 -15.44 -5.94 -3.33
CA LEU A 132 -15.02 -4.98 -4.36
C LEU A 132 -15.00 -5.57 -5.78
N ARG A 133 -15.33 -6.87 -5.95
CA ARG A 133 -15.25 -7.60 -7.23
C ARG A 133 -13.88 -7.50 -7.91
N ARG A 134 -12.80 -7.59 -7.13
CA ARG A 134 -11.42 -7.56 -7.61
C ARG A 134 -10.99 -8.97 -8.07
N TYR A 135 -11.51 -9.46 -9.19
CA TYR A 135 -11.35 -10.85 -9.64
C TYR A 135 -9.89 -11.27 -9.78
N SER A 136 -9.04 -10.41 -10.33
CA SER A 136 -7.60 -10.68 -10.45
C SER A 136 -6.91 -10.80 -9.10
N VAL A 137 -7.29 -9.95 -8.14
CA VAL A 137 -6.82 -10.01 -6.76
C VAL A 137 -7.31 -11.30 -6.09
N ILE A 138 -8.59 -11.65 -6.25
CA ILE A 138 -9.16 -12.89 -5.70
C ILE A 138 -8.38 -14.09 -6.20
N SER A 139 -8.17 -14.21 -7.52
CA SER A 139 -7.38 -15.28 -8.13
C SER A 139 -5.96 -15.34 -7.56
N MET A 140 -5.33 -14.19 -7.35
CA MET A 140 -4.01 -14.10 -6.77
C MET A 140 -3.99 -14.54 -5.31
N LEU A 141 -4.91 -14.05 -4.48
CA LEU A 141 -5.01 -14.45 -3.08
C LEU A 141 -5.22 -15.95 -2.93
N LEU A 142 -6.12 -16.55 -3.75
CA LEU A 142 -6.37 -17.99 -3.79
C LEU A 142 -5.11 -18.76 -4.19
N LYS A 143 -4.41 -18.33 -5.25
CA LYS A 143 -3.13 -18.92 -5.69
C LYS A 143 -2.10 -19.00 -4.56
N TYR A 144 -2.07 -18.00 -3.68
CA TYR A 144 -1.16 -17.96 -2.52
C TYR A 144 -1.75 -18.55 -1.24
N GLY A 145 -2.88 -19.27 -1.32
CA GLY A 145 -3.45 -20.03 -0.21
C GLY A 145 -4.37 -19.21 0.70
N ALA A 146 -5.10 -18.25 0.15
CA ALA A 146 -6.17 -17.59 0.91
C ALA A 146 -7.24 -18.62 1.30
N LYS A 147 -7.60 -18.62 2.59
CA LYS A 147 -8.61 -19.51 3.15
C LYS A 147 -10.01 -19.09 2.71
N THR A 148 -10.79 -20.09 2.29
CA THR A 148 -12.18 -19.90 1.85
C THR A 148 -13.21 -20.20 2.95
N ASP A 149 -12.77 -20.79 4.08
CA ASP A 149 -13.59 -21.16 5.22
C ASP A 149 -13.73 -20.05 6.27
N ASN A 150 -13.07 -18.92 6.07
CA ASN A 150 -13.15 -17.78 6.96
C ASN A 150 -14.55 -17.15 6.93
N LEU A 151 -15.15 -16.99 8.10
CA LEU A 151 -16.36 -16.22 8.24
C LEU A 151 -16.06 -14.70 8.20
N ASN A 152 -16.94 -13.93 7.58
CA ASN A 152 -16.92 -12.48 7.76
C ASN A 152 -17.47 -12.10 9.15
N LEU A 153 -17.47 -10.82 9.51
CA LEU A 153 -17.94 -10.36 10.81
C LEU A 153 -19.46 -10.55 11.01
N GLN A 154 -20.21 -10.84 9.96
CA GLN A 154 -21.62 -11.20 10.00
C GLN A 154 -21.87 -12.71 10.13
N GLY A 155 -20.78 -13.50 10.27
CA GLY A 155 -20.85 -14.95 10.38
C GLY A 155 -21.18 -15.66 9.07
N GLN A 156 -21.05 -14.98 7.93
CA GLN A 156 -21.28 -15.56 6.60
C GLN A 156 -20.02 -16.25 6.10
N ASN A 157 -20.16 -17.45 5.55
CA ASN A 157 -19.11 -18.17 4.85
C ASN A 157 -19.07 -17.82 3.36
N LEU A 158 -18.10 -18.39 2.62
CA LEU A 158 -17.95 -18.15 1.20
C LEU A 158 -19.24 -18.43 0.41
N LYS A 159 -19.94 -19.55 0.70
CA LYS A 159 -21.18 -19.92 -0.01
C LYS A 159 -22.28 -18.89 0.21
N ASP A 160 -22.42 -18.41 1.44
CA ASP A 160 -23.38 -17.36 1.78
C ASP A 160 -23.07 -16.05 1.02
N LEU A 161 -21.78 -15.72 0.90
CA LEU A 161 -21.34 -14.54 0.17
C LEU A 161 -21.57 -14.67 -1.34
N LEU A 162 -21.33 -15.84 -1.93
CA LEU A 162 -21.61 -16.06 -3.35
C LEU A 162 -23.12 -15.95 -3.65
N LEU A 163 -23.96 -16.51 -2.80
CA LEU A 163 -25.42 -16.36 -2.89
C LEU A 163 -25.88 -14.91 -2.70
N PHE A 164 -25.24 -14.19 -1.81
CA PHE A 164 -25.55 -12.79 -1.55
C PHE A 164 -25.17 -11.88 -2.72
N TYR A 165 -23.94 -12.02 -3.23
CA TYR A 165 -23.43 -11.19 -4.34
C TYR A 165 -24.10 -11.51 -5.68
N LYS A 166 -24.57 -12.74 -5.89
CA LYS A 166 -25.19 -13.22 -7.13
C LYS A 166 -24.34 -12.89 -8.36
N ASP A 167 -23.02 -13.05 -8.21
CA ASP A 167 -22.02 -12.71 -9.21
C ASP A 167 -21.53 -13.99 -9.88
N GLU A 168 -21.94 -14.18 -11.12
CA GLU A 168 -21.63 -15.40 -11.90
C GLU A 168 -20.11 -15.54 -12.15
N GLN A 169 -19.40 -14.44 -12.37
CA GLN A 169 -17.94 -14.47 -12.57
C GLN A 169 -17.24 -14.90 -11.29
N LEU A 170 -17.69 -14.40 -10.14
CA LEU A 170 -17.18 -14.79 -8.84
C LEU A 170 -17.41 -16.29 -8.60
N THR A 171 -18.63 -16.79 -8.85
CA THR A 171 -18.99 -18.19 -8.70
C THR A 171 -18.11 -19.09 -9.55
N LYS A 172 -17.97 -18.79 -10.85
CA LYS A 172 -17.09 -19.53 -11.76
C LYS A 172 -15.62 -19.56 -11.33
N LEU A 173 -15.13 -18.47 -10.75
CA LEU A 173 -13.76 -18.37 -10.27
C LEU A 173 -13.52 -19.36 -9.12
N PHE A 174 -14.42 -19.43 -8.15
CA PHE A 174 -14.31 -20.37 -7.03
C PHE A 174 -14.51 -21.83 -7.46
N GLU A 175 -15.45 -22.12 -8.35
CA GLU A 175 -15.63 -23.47 -8.92
C GLU A 175 -14.39 -23.97 -9.67
N ALA A 176 -13.65 -23.05 -10.30
CA ALA A 176 -12.38 -23.39 -10.96
C ALA A 176 -11.25 -23.63 -9.96
N TYR A 177 -11.29 -22.99 -8.80
CA TYR A 177 -10.27 -23.14 -7.76
C TYR A 177 -10.44 -24.42 -6.94
N GLU A 178 -11.66 -24.90 -6.74
CA GLU A 178 -11.96 -26.12 -5.97
C GLU A 178 -11.65 -27.44 -6.71
N LYS A 179 -11.31 -27.36 -8.01
CA LYS A 179 -10.91 -28.52 -8.85
C LYS A 179 -9.42 -28.79 -8.76
#